data_b33a5fbbdbcecd009d656f247c5ac329
#
_entry.id   b33a5fbbdbcecd009d656f247c5ac329
#
_cell.length_a   1.000
_cell.length_b   1.000
_cell.length_c   1.000
_cell.angle_alpha   90.00
_cell.angle_beta   90.00
_cell.angle_gamma   90.00
#
_symmetry.space_group_name_H-M   'P 1'
#
loop_
_entity.id
_entity.type
_entity.pdbx_description
1 polymer ?
#
loop_
_entity_poly.entity_id
_entity_poly.type
_entity_poly.pdbx_seq_one_letter_code
_entity_poly.pdbx_strand_id
1 'polypeptide(L)'
;MDVITTHINADFDCLGAMIAARRLYPEAVLVFPGAQERSLRDFILHHPLDDYNVKRVRDIDLAAVTRLILVDVRQSERIGPLGEVARRAGVDVHIYDHHPAGTADLQGSVEEVEAVGSTVTVLCRLFAEQGIVPEPEEATMMMLGLYEDTGSLQFVSTTVEDYHAAAFLLTHGANLNTVADSLSQELNADQVELLNALLKGRTILNINGIDVTVAQATFPRFVADLANLTHKLKDMEGLDALVVVARLADRIFMVGRSRRSEVPMGEILAEFGGGGHAYAASGSVRDLTLVQVLERLPEVLRRHVKPSWQARHLLSHPVKCAPLQSSVAEV
;
A
#
# COMPACT_ATOMS: atom_id res chain seq x y z
N MET A 1 -13.25 -31.33 -2.18
CA MET A 1 -12.15 -30.61 -2.87
C MET A 1 -11.74 -29.43 -2.02
N ASP A 2 -10.44 -29.28 -1.76
CA ASP A 2 -9.86 -28.17 -1.03
C ASP A 2 -9.46 -27.07 -2.01
N VAL A 3 -9.76 -25.82 -1.68
CA VAL A 3 -9.47 -24.65 -2.51
C VAL A 3 -8.78 -23.58 -1.66
N ILE A 4 -7.61 -23.13 -2.09
CA ILE A 4 -6.93 -21.96 -1.55
C ILE A 4 -7.31 -20.76 -2.40
N THR A 5 -7.74 -19.68 -1.77
CA THR A 5 -8.11 -18.43 -2.47
C THR A 5 -7.76 -17.22 -1.63
N THR A 6 -7.81 -16.05 -2.27
CA THR A 6 -7.50 -14.76 -1.72
C THR A 6 -8.54 -13.72 -2.17
N HIS A 7 -8.25 -12.42 -2.07
CA HIS A 7 -9.16 -11.37 -2.50
C HIS A 7 -9.07 -11.04 -4.02
N ILE A 8 -10.12 -10.39 -4.53
CA ILE A 8 -10.12 -9.77 -5.86
C ILE A 8 -9.10 -8.62 -5.87
N ASN A 9 -8.41 -8.43 -6.99
CA ASN A 9 -7.22 -7.59 -7.14
C ASN A 9 -6.05 -8.07 -6.28
N ALA A 10 -5.79 -9.38 -6.38
CA ALA A 10 -4.67 -10.02 -5.69
C ALA A 10 -3.33 -9.34 -6.03
N ASP A 11 -2.50 -9.18 -5.01
CA ASP A 11 -1.15 -8.61 -5.03
C ASP A 11 -0.10 -9.70 -4.71
N PHE A 12 1.13 -9.30 -4.40
CA PHE A 12 2.18 -10.27 -4.09
C PHE A 12 2.02 -10.93 -2.72
N ASP A 13 1.39 -10.28 -1.70
CA ASP A 13 1.14 -10.95 -0.43
C ASP A 13 0.10 -12.06 -0.62
N CYS A 14 -0.92 -11.81 -1.41
CA CYS A 14 -1.87 -12.84 -1.85
C CYS A 14 -1.17 -14.04 -2.51
N LEU A 15 -0.25 -13.79 -3.47
CA LEU A 15 0.48 -14.85 -4.15
C LEU A 15 1.37 -15.63 -3.17
N GLY A 16 2.20 -14.93 -2.41
CA GLY A 16 3.12 -15.53 -1.44
C GLY A 16 2.40 -16.37 -0.41
N ALA A 17 1.26 -15.86 0.11
CA ALA A 17 0.42 -16.58 1.06
C ALA A 17 -0.27 -17.81 0.44
N MET A 18 -0.75 -17.72 -0.82
CA MET A 18 -1.31 -18.90 -1.53
C MET A 18 -0.28 -20.00 -1.74
N ILE A 19 0.94 -19.65 -2.15
CA ILE A 19 2.05 -20.59 -2.32
C ILE A 19 2.42 -21.25 -0.98
N ALA A 20 2.54 -20.46 0.08
CA ALA A 20 2.81 -20.96 1.42
C ALA A 20 1.68 -21.88 1.92
N ALA A 21 0.41 -21.47 1.79
CA ALA A 21 -0.72 -22.26 2.22
C ALA A 21 -0.76 -23.62 1.51
N ARG A 22 -0.34 -23.72 0.24
CA ARG A 22 -0.27 -24.99 -0.48
C ARG A 22 0.68 -26.01 0.18
N ARG A 23 1.72 -25.56 0.90
CA ARG A 23 2.59 -26.47 1.67
C ARG A 23 1.87 -27.08 2.88
N LEU A 24 0.89 -26.35 3.44
CA LEU A 24 0.01 -26.87 4.51
C LEU A 24 -1.12 -27.75 3.94
N TYR A 25 -1.54 -27.48 2.69
CA TYR A 25 -2.63 -28.18 1.99
C TYR A 25 -2.17 -28.65 0.60
N PRO A 26 -1.34 -29.70 0.48
CA PRO A 26 -0.67 -30.07 -0.78
C PRO A 26 -1.63 -30.44 -1.92
N GLU A 27 -2.81 -30.96 -1.60
CA GLU A 27 -3.82 -31.38 -2.59
C GLU A 27 -4.78 -30.25 -3.00
N ALA A 28 -4.67 -29.08 -2.38
CA ALA A 28 -5.57 -27.96 -2.66
C ALA A 28 -5.30 -27.32 -4.03
N VAL A 29 -6.38 -26.84 -4.64
CA VAL A 29 -6.34 -26.07 -5.89
C VAL A 29 -6.22 -24.59 -5.54
N LEU A 30 -5.26 -23.89 -6.16
CA LEU A 30 -5.13 -22.45 -6.02
C LEU A 30 -6.06 -21.74 -7.00
N VAL A 31 -6.85 -20.79 -6.49
CA VAL A 31 -7.85 -20.09 -7.30
C VAL A 31 -7.81 -18.60 -7.03
N PHE A 32 -7.44 -17.81 -8.03
CA PHE A 32 -7.64 -16.35 -7.98
C PHE A 32 -9.12 -16.05 -8.24
N PRO A 33 -9.82 -15.36 -7.33
CA PRO A 33 -11.27 -15.13 -7.45
C PRO A 33 -11.65 -14.07 -8.48
N GLY A 34 -10.68 -13.29 -8.93
CA GLY A 34 -10.89 -12.19 -9.86
C GLY A 34 -9.59 -11.71 -10.52
N ALA A 35 -9.53 -10.41 -10.80
CA ALA A 35 -8.33 -9.79 -11.34
C ALA A 35 -7.17 -9.81 -10.34
N GLN A 36 -5.96 -9.78 -10.86
CA GLN A 36 -4.74 -9.53 -10.10
C GLN A 36 -4.27 -8.09 -10.36
N GLU A 37 -3.49 -7.54 -9.47
CA GLU A 37 -2.77 -6.30 -9.72
C GLU A 37 -1.83 -6.41 -10.92
N ARG A 38 -1.49 -5.27 -11.51
CA ARG A 38 -0.67 -5.26 -12.74
C ARG A 38 0.71 -5.88 -12.49
N SER A 39 1.35 -5.50 -11.40
CA SER A 39 2.66 -6.01 -10.98
C SER A 39 2.67 -7.54 -10.87
N LEU A 40 1.67 -8.10 -10.19
CA LEU A 40 1.51 -9.54 -10.05
C LEU A 40 1.23 -10.23 -11.40
N ARG A 41 0.38 -9.66 -12.25
CA ARG A 41 0.14 -10.22 -13.60
C ARG A 41 1.40 -10.25 -14.47
N ASP A 42 2.15 -9.15 -14.45
CA ASP A 42 3.39 -9.03 -15.20
C ASP A 42 4.44 -10.03 -14.66
N PHE A 43 4.49 -10.24 -13.35
CA PHE A 43 5.33 -11.26 -12.72
C PHE A 43 4.93 -12.68 -13.15
N ILE A 44 3.65 -13.05 -13.09
CA ILE A 44 3.15 -14.39 -13.48
C ILE A 44 3.42 -14.69 -14.96
N LEU A 45 3.42 -13.68 -15.84
CA LEU A 45 3.77 -13.86 -17.25
C LEU A 45 5.23 -14.29 -17.45
N HIS A 46 6.14 -13.87 -16.57
CA HIS A 46 7.56 -14.20 -16.63
C HIS A 46 7.93 -15.41 -15.75
N HIS A 47 7.09 -15.70 -14.73
CA HIS A 47 7.23 -16.81 -13.79
C HIS A 47 5.93 -17.63 -13.76
N PRO A 48 5.68 -18.51 -14.75
CA PRO A 48 4.45 -19.28 -14.82
C PRO A 48 4.23 -20.15 -13.58
N LEU A 49 2.98 -20.24 -13.13
CA LEU A 49 2.59 -21.00 -11.93
C LEU A 49 2.08 -22.43 -12.27
N ASP A 50 2.58 -23.03 -13.35
CA ASP A 50 2.08 -24.30 -13.89
C ASP A 50 2.22 -25.45 -12.86
N ASP A 51 3.26 -25.42 -12.04
CA ASP A 51 3.54 -26.44 -11.00
C ASP A 51 2.67 -26.30 -9.73
N TYR A 52 1.88 -25.23 -9.63
CA TYR A 52 1.13 -24.91 -8.41
C TYR A 52 -0.36 -25.24 -8.46
N ASN A 53 -0.81 -26.00 -9.49
CA ASN A 53 -2.23 -26.38 -9.66
C ASN A 53 -3.18 -25.17 -9.62
N VAL A 54 -2.80 -24.05 -10.28
CA VAL A 54 -3.62 -22.84 -10.35
C VAL A 54 -4.75 -23.04 -11.36
N LYS A 55 -5.99 -22.74 -10.96
CA LYS A 55 -7.17 -22.79 -11.81
C LYS A 55 -7.96 -21.50 -11.77
N ARG A 56 -8.73 -21.23 -12.81
CA ARG A 56 -9.71 -20.13 -12.80
C ARG A 56 -10.99 -20.60 -12.11
N VAL A 57 -11.73 -19.69 -11.49
CA VAL A 57 -13.01 -20.00 -10.82
C VAL A 57 -13.97 -20.79 -11.74
N ARG A 58 -14.00 -20.46 -13.04
CA ARG A 58 -14.87 -21.12 -14.02
C ARG A 58 -14.47 -22.57 -14.34
N ASP A 59 -13.25 -22.96 -14.02
CA ASP A 59 -12.68 -24.27 -14.35
C ASP A 59 -12.77 -25.25 -13.16
N ILE A 60 -13.42 -24.85 -12.05
CA ILE A 60 -13.67 -25.67 -10.86
C ILE A 60 -15.17 -25.83 -10.62
N ASP A 61 -15.54 -27.00 -10.06
CA ASP A 61 -16.90 -27.23 -9.57
C ASP A 61 -17.07 -26.66 -8.15
N LEU A 62 -17.69 -25.50 -8.04
CA LEU A 62 -17.94 -24.84 -6.75
C LEU A 62 -18.78 -25.71 -5.80
N ALA A 63 -19.65 -26.58 -6.33
CA ALA A 63 -20.46 -27.47 -5.50
C ALA A 63 -19.62 -28.56 -4.84
N ALA A 64 -18.52 -28.96 -5.44
CA ALA A 64 -17.60 -29.97 -4.93
C ALA A 64 -16.61 -29.43 -3.88
N VAL A 65 -16.59 -28.14 -3.59
CA VAL A 65 -15.70 -27.55 -2.57
C VAL A 65 -16.21 -27.96 -1.18
N THR A 66 -15.35 -28.60 -0.42
CA THR A 66 -15.60 -29.08 0.96
C THR A 66 -14.78 -28.31 1.99
N ARG A 67 -13.61 -27.78 1.57
CA ARG A 67 -12.79 -26.88 2.40
C ARG A 67 -12.35 -25.68 1.59
N LEU A 68 -12.44 -24.50 2.21
CA LEU A 68 -11.99 -23.23 1.64
C LEU A 68 -10.94 -22.60 2.54
N ILE A 69 -9.73 -22.45 2.01
CA ILE A 69 -8.60 -21.85 2.69
C ILE A 69 -8.49 -20.40 2.18
N LEU A 70 -8.74 -19.46 3.06
CA LEU A 70 -8.66 -18.03 2.79
C LEU A 70 -7.31 -17.51 3.26
N VAL A 71 -6.58 -16.87 2.37
CA VAL A 71 -5.31 -16.20 2.69
C VAL A 71 -5.44 -14.72 2.34
N ASP A 72 -4.97 -13.87 3.23
CA ASP A 72 -4.96 -12.42 3.09
C ASP A 72 -6.36 -11.79 2.91
N VAL A 73 -7.37 -12.48 3.40
CA VAL A 73 -8.77 -12.03 3.32
C VAL A 73 -9.66 -12.74 4.32
N ARG A 74 -10.61 -11.98 4.92
CA ARG A 74 -11.67 -12.53 5.78
C ARG A 74 -13.08 -12.14 5.34
N GLN A 75 -13.23 -11.33 4.30
CA GLN A 75 -14.50 -10.78 3.87
C GLN A 75 -15.03 -11.52 2.65
N SER A 76 -16.23 -12.09 2.75
CA SER A 76 -16.86 -12.84 1.68
C SER A 76 -17.12 -12.03 0.42
N GLU A 77 -17.33 -10.72 0.53
CA GLU A 77 -17.54 -9.81 -0.60
C GLU A 77 -16.28 -9.64 -1.45
N ARG A 78 -15.10 -9.84 -0.86
CA ARG A 78 -13.82 -9.67 -1.53
C ARG A 78 -13.33 -10.92 -2.28
N ILE A 79 -13.96 -12.08 -2.09
CA ILE A 79 -13.55 -13.35 -2.71
C ILE A 79 -14.46 -13.79 -3.88
N GLY A 80 -15.23 -12.87 -4.43
CA GLY A 80 -16.07 -13.10 -5.62
C GLY A 80 -17.04 -14.25 -5.45
N PRO A 81 -17.20 -15.16 -6.46
CA PRO A 81 -18.13 -16.28 -6.40
C PRO A 81 -17.87 -17.27 -5.24
N LEU A 82 -16.65 -17.30 -4.71
CA LEU A 82 -16.29 -18.15 -3.57
C LEU A 82 -16.90 -17.63 -2.25
N GLY A 83 -17.40 -16.39 -2.20
CA GLY A 83 -18.10 -15.86 -1.04
C GLY A 83 -19.40 -16.60 -0.70
N GLU A 84 -20.13 -17.08 -1.71
CA GLU A 84 -21.29 -17.95 -1.49
C GLU A 84 -20.88 -19.35 -0.99
N VAL A 85 -19.75 -19.86 -1.49
CA VAL A 85 -19.18 -21.14 -1.04
C VAL A 85 -18.79 -21.06 0.43
N ALA A 86 -18.13 -19.98 0.85
CA ALA A 86 -17.71 -19.76 2.22
C ALA A 86 -18.88 -19.73 3.23
N ARG A 87 -20.04 -19.27 2.78
CA ARG A 87 -21.27 -19.21 3.60
C ARG A 87 -22.11 -20.48 3.58
N ARG A 88 -21.74 -21.46 2.73
CA ARG A 88 -22.51 -22.71 2.56
C ARG A 88 -22.30 -23.64 3.75
N ALA A 89 -23.39 -24.16 4.32
CA ALA A 89 -23.33 -25.14 5.39
C ALA A 89 -22.55 -26.40 4.96
N GLY A 90 -21.62 -26.84 5.80
CA GLY A 90 -20.78 -28.01 5.55
C GLY A 90 -19.49 -27.76 4.79
N VAL A 91 -19.20 -26.51 4.43
CA VAL A 91 -17.88 -26.11 3.98
C VAL A 91 -17.02 -25.74 5.18
N ASP A 92 -15.86 -26.34 5.28
CA ASP A 92 -14.87 -26.08 6.31
C ASP A 92 -14.03 -24.85 5.87
N VAL A 93 -14.02 -23.77 6.66
CA VAL A 93 -13.32 -22.53 6.32
C VAL A 93 -12.10 -22.38 7.22
N HIS A 94 -10.91 -22.24 6.61
CA HIS A 94 -9.65 -21.95 7.29
C HIS A 94 -9.18 -20.56 6.86
N ILE A 95 -8.68 -19.76 7.80
CA ILE A 95 -8.33 -18.35 7.59
C ILE A 95 -6.91 -18.07 8.06
N TYR A 96 -6.12 -17.45 7.20
CA TYR A 96 -4.78 -16.95 7.47
C TYR A 96 -4.73 -15.49 7.02
N ASP A 97 -4.57 -14.56 7.96
CA ASP A 97 -4.72 -13.14 7.65
C ASP A 97 -3.96 -12.25 8.66
N HIS A 98 -3.58 -11.06 8.23
CA HIS A 98 -2.93 -10.06 9.08
C HIS A 98 -3.77 -8.79 9.28
N HIS A 99 -4.89 -8.67 8.59
CA HIS A 99 -5.72 -7.48 8.65
C HIS A 99 -6.43 -7.32 10.01
N PRO A 100 -6.72 -6.08 10.46
CA PRO A 100 -7.52 -5.83 11.65
C PRO A 100 -8.92 -6.46 11.54
N ALA A 101 -9.48 -6.88 12.67
CA ALA A 101 -10.82 -7.45 12.71
C ALA A 101 -11.90 -6.47 12.22
N GLY A 102 -12.77 -6.95 11.36
CA GLY A 102 -13.91 -6.24 10.79
C GLY A 102 -15.25 -6.83 11.24
N THR A 103 -16.33 -6.08 11.14
CA THR A 103 -17.68 -6.52 11.57
C THR A 103 -18.34 -7.52 10.61
N ALA A 104 -17.82 -7.65 9.38
CA ALA A 104 -18.33 -8.52 8.32
C ALA A 104 -17.40 -9.71 8.04
N ASP A 105 -16.48 -10.01 8.93
CA ASP A 105 -15.52 -11.09 8.75
C ASP A 105 -16.18 -12.46 8.84
N LEU A 106 -15.75 -13.36 7.96
CA LEU A 106 -16.07 -14.78 8.03
C LEU A 106 -15.47 -15.41 9.29
N GLN A 107 -16.10 -16.45 9.77
CA GLN A 107 -15.58 -17.28 10.86
C GLN A 107 -15.07 -18.59 10.28
N GLY A 108 -13.88 -19.01 10.68
CA GLY A 108 -13.26 -20.27 10.28
C GLY A 108 -13.20 -21.28 11.42
N SER A 109 -13.05 -22.55 11.08
CA SER A 109 -12.72 -23.60 12.05
C SER A 109 -11.23 -23.55 12.46
N VAL A 110 -10.39 -22.97 11.59
CA VAL A 110 -9.00 -22.62 11.84
C VAL A 110 -8.85 -21.15 11.52
N GLU A 111 -8.31 -20.37 12.45
CA GLU A 111 -8.03 -18.97 12.28
C GLU A 111 -6.63 -18.64 12.82
N GLU A 112 -5.72 -18.34 11.92
CA GLU A 112 -4.37 -17.83 12.21
C GLU A 112 -4.32 -16.37 11.76
N VAL A 113 -4.67 -15.50 12.68
CA VAL A 113 -4.81 -14.06 12.42
C VAL A 113 -3.95 -13.27 13.40
N GLU A 114 -3.00 -12.52 12.87
CA GLU A 114 -2.04 -11.77 13.69
C GLU A 114 -1.86 -10.34 13.17
N ALA A 115 -1.61 -9.42 14.07
CA ALA A 115 -1.31 -8.02 13.73
C ALA A 115 0.17 -7.87 13.37
N VAL A 116 0.54 -8.34 12.19
CA VAL A 116 1.88 -8.29 11.59
C VAL A 116 1.84 -7.56 10.26
N GLY A 117 2.97 -7.36 9.61
CA GLY A 117 3.05 -6.57 8.38
C GLY A 117 2.53 -7.27 7.13
N SER A 118 2.38 -8.61 7.13
CA SER A 118 2.01 -9.40 5.95
C SER A 118 1.43 -10.76 6.36
N THR A 119 0.53 -11.32 5.58
CA THR A 119 0.01 -12.69 5.77
C THR A 119 1.10 -13.74 5.60
N VAL A 120 2.09 -13.46 4.73
CA VAL A 120 3.28 -14.34 4.60
C VAL A 120 4.01 -14.47 5.94
N THR A 121 4.06 -13.45 6.77
CA THR A 121 4.69 -13.51 8.09
C THR A 121 4.01 -14.55 8.99
N VAL A 122 2.68 -14.59 9.02
CA VAL A 122 1.90 -15.61 9.74
C VAL A 122 2.28 -17.01 9.27
N LEU A 123 2.35 -17.22 7.96
CA LEU A 123 2.67 -18.52 7.36
C LEU A 123 4.14 -18.93 7.58
N CYS A 124 5.08 -17.98 7.57
CA CYS A 124 6.49 -18.25 7.91
C CYS A 124 6.65 -18.73 9.36
N ARG A 125 5.89 -18.16 10.31
CA ARG A 125 5.86 -18.64 11.70
C ARG A 125 5.39 -20.10 11.76
N LEU A 126 4.28 -20.42 11.10
CA LEU A 126 3.76 -21.80 11.05
C LEU A 126 4.76 -22.77 10.41
N PHE A 127 5.47 -22.35 9.38
CA PHE A 127 6.53 -23.16 8.76
C PHE A 127 7.66 -23.46 9.74
N ALA A 128 8.11 -22.45 10.48
CA ALA A 128 9.17 -22.63 11.49
C ALA A 128 8.72 -23.57 12.62
N GLU A 129 7.47 -23.44 13.09
CA GLU A 129 6.91 -24.30 14.14
C GLU A 129 6.74 -25.76 13.70
N GLN A 130 6.37 -25.98 12.44
CA GLN A 130 6.10 -27.32 11.90
C GLN A 130 7.31 -27.94 11.17
N GLY A 131 8.44 -27.22 11.09
CA GLY A 131 9.63 -27.68 10.39
C GLY A 131 9.43 -27.78 8.86
N ILE A 132 8.55 -26.97 8.28
CA ILE A 132 8.32 -26.91 6.84
C ILE A 132 9.37 -26.02 6.21
N VAL A 133 10.02 -26.52 5.16
CA VAL A 133 11.07 -25.79 4.42
C VAL A 133 10.52 -25.44 3.04
N PRO A 134 10.40 -24.15 2.69
CA PRO A 134 10.03 -23.74 1.35
C PRO A 134 11.17 -24.00 0.36
N GLU A 135 10.83 -24.27 -0.89
CA GLU A 135 11.83 -24.26 -1.97
C GLU A 135 12.29 -22.82 -2.27
N PRO A 136 13.50 -22.61 -2.83
CA PRO A 136 14.04 -21.29 -3.08
C PRO A 136 13.13 -20.37 -3.92
N GLU A 137 12.40 -20.93 -4.87
CA GLU A 137 11.44 -20.22 -5.69
C GLU A 137 10.20 -19.79 -4.88
N GLU A 138 9.66 -20.70 -4.05
CA GLU A 138 8.57 -20.39 -3.13
C GLU A 138 8.98 -19.33 -2.11
N ALA A 139 10.18 -19.46 -1.53
CA ALA A 139 10.73 -18.46 -0.61
C ALA A 139 10.86 -17.09 -1.27
N THR A 140 11.18 -17.05 -2.59
CA THR A 140 11.26 -15.79 -3.36
C THR A 140 9.87 -15.18 -3.55
N MET A 141 8.85 -15.97 -3.91
CA MET A 141 7.48 -15.50 -4.05
C MET A 141 6.88 -15.04 -2.71
N MET A 142 7.17 -15.76 -1.62
CA MET A 142 6.80 -15.34 -0.27
C MET A 142 7.50 -14.02 0.12
N MET A 143 8.80 -13.85 -0.19
CA MET A 143 9.53 -12.62 0.08
C MET A 143 8.97 -11.43 -0.70
N LEU A 144 8.45 -11.63 -1.92
CA LEU A 144 7.75 -10.59 -2.69
C LEU A 144 6.54 -10.05 -1.92
N GLY A 145 5.69 -10.93 -1.39
CA GLY A 145 4.53 -10.53 -0.59
C GLY A 145 4.93 -9.78 0.67
N LEU A 146 5.84 -10.35 1.44
CA LEU A 146 6.35 -9.70 2.65
C LEU A 146 6.90 -8.29 2.37
N TYR A 147 7.67 -8.11 1.30
CA TYR A 147 8.28 -6.81 0.96
C TYR A 147 7.27 -5.81 0.41
N GLU A 148 6.26 -6.25 -0.34
CA GLU A 148 5.21 -5.36 -0.84
C GLU A 148 4.43 -4.74 0.32
N ASP A 149 3.91 -5.54 1.23
CA ASP A 149 3.05 -5.11 2.34
C ASP A 149 3.78 -4.37 3.46
N THR A 150 5.07 -4.64 3.62
CA THR A 150 5.92 -3.94 4.58
C THR A 150 6.70 -2.78 3.97
N GLY A 151 6.54 -2.51 2.66
CA GLY A 151 7.35 -1.53 1.93
C GLY A 151 8.85 -1.82 2.07
N SER A 152 9.25 -3.07 1.82
CA SER A 152 10.61 -3.56 2.04
C SER A 152 11.06 -3.38 3.50
N LEU A 153 10.19 -3.71 4.45
CA LEU A 153 10.39 -3.61 5.90
C LEU A 153 10.57 -2.18 6.43
N GLN A 154 10.00 -1.17 5.73
CA GLN A 154 10.16 0.25 6.08
C GLN A 154 8.85 0.90 6.55
N PHE A 155 7.69 0.26 6.39
CA PHE A 155 6.43 0.83 6.84
C PHE A 155 6.29 0.78 8.36
N VAL A 156 5.50 1.70 8.92
CA VAL A 156 5.24 1.77 10.36
C VAL A 156 4.51 0.53 10.90
N SER A 157 3.79 -0.18 10.04
CA SER A 157 3.12 -1.46 10.33
C SER A 157 4.07 -2.64 10.46
N THR A 158 5.35 -2.50 10.04
CA THR A 158 6.35 -3.57 10.10
C THR A 158 6.66 -3.94 11.55
N THR A 159 6.65 -5.22 11.84
CA THR A 159 6.91 -5.79 13.17
C THR A 159 8.24 -6.55 13.22
N VAL A 160 8.64 -6.95 14.41
CA VAL A 160 9.84 -7.82 14.60
C VAL A 160 9.63 -9.18 13.92
N GLU A 161 8.40 -9.68 13.89
CA GLU A 161 8.06 -10.97 13.26
C GLU A 161 8.25 -10.92 11.73
N ASP A 162 8.03 -9.77 11.09
CA ASP A 162 8.30 -9.59 9.67
C ASP A 162 9.80 -9.67 9.36
N TYR A 163 10.66 -9.16 10.23
CA TYR A 163 12.11 -9.36 10.12
C TYR A 163 12.52 -10.81 10.33
N HIS A 164 11.90 -11.53 11.25
CA HIS A 164 12.12 -12.98 11.43
C HIS A 164 11.69 -13.76 10.20
N ALA A 165 10.53 -13.43 9.61
CA ALA A 165 10.05 -14.03 8.37
C ALA A 165 11.01 -13.76 7.20
N ALA A 166 11.51 -12.53 7.04
CA ALA A 166 12.49 -12.20 6.03
C ALA A 166 13.79 -12.99 6.19
N ALA A 167 14.30 -13.10 7.42
CA ALA A 167 15.50 -13.89 7.72
C ALA A 167 15.27 -15.39 7.43
N PHE A 168 14.09 -15.93 7.78
CA PHE A 168 13.71 -17.29 7.46
C PHE A 168 13.70 -17.55 5.95
N LEU A 169 13.03 -16.71 5.18
CA LEU A 169 12.94 -16.83 3.73
C LEU A 169 14.31 -16.70 3.05
N LEU A 170 15.14 -15.77 3.50
CA LEU A 170 16.50 -15.59 2.99
C LEU A 170 17.37 -16.80 3.27
N THR A 171 17.25 -17.41 4.46
CA THR A 171 17.96 -18.64 4.83
C THR A 171 17.57 -19.81 3.92
N HIS A 172 16.33 -19.81 3.42
CA HIS A 172 15.82 -20.84 2.51
C HIS A 172 15.94 -20.47 1.02
N GLY A 173 16.79 -19.48 0.70
CA GLY A 173 17.23 -19.21 -0.66
C GLY A 173 16.37 -18.19 -1.43
N ALA A 174 15.56 -17.36 -0.75
CA ALA A 174 14.86 -16.26 -1.42
C ALA A 174 15.85 -15.36 -2.17
N ASN A 175 15.55 -15.08 -3.46
CA ASN A 175 16.39 -14.29 -4.34
C ASN A 175 16.01 -12.81 -4.27
N LEU A 176 16.79 -12.03 -3.52
CA LEU A 176 16.52 -10.59 -3.35
C LEU A 176 16.68 -9.78 -4.65
N ASN A 177 17.45 -10.24 -5.65
CA ASN A 177 17.52 -9.56 -6.94
C ASN A 177 16.17 -9.68 -7.67
N THR A 178 15.61 -10.90 -7.73
CA THR A 178 14.28 -11.12 -8.31
C THR A 178 13.21 -10.31 -7.57
N VAL A 179 13.30 -10.23 -6.23
CA VAL A 179 12.37 -9.42 -5.42
C VAL A 179 12.52 -7.94 -5.76
N ALA A 180 13.74 -7.41 -5.79
CA ALA A 180 14.00 -6.01 -6.10
C ALA A 180 13.52 -5.65 -7.52
N ASP A 181 13.84 -6.48 -8.51
CA ASP A 181 13.45 -6.26 -9.91
C ASP A 181 11.92 -6.28 -10.08
N SER A 182 11.22 -7.21 -9.40
CA SER A 182 9.76 -7.36 -9.50
C SER A 182 8.99 -6.25 -8.79
N LEU A 183 9.52 -5.74 -7.67
CA LEU A 183 8.93 -4.62 -6.92
C LEU A 183 9.39 -3.26 -7.44
N SER A 184 10.49 -3.20 -8.21
CA SER A 184 10.91 -1.97 -8.86
C SER A 184 9.91 -1.60 -9.95
N GLN A 185 9.09 -0.61 -9.68
CA GLN A 185 8.23 -0.04 -10.71
C GLN A 185 9.09 0.80 -11.65
N GLU A 186 9.59 0.17 -12.72
CA GLU A 186 10.24 0.91 -13.79
C GLU A 186 9.22 1.87 -14.44
N LEU A 187 9.67 3.11 -14.62
CA LEU A 187 8.86 4.11 -15.31
C LEU A 187 8.87 3.81 -16.81
N ASN A 188 7.70 3.69 -17.41
CA ASN A 188 7.60 3.63 -18.86
C ASN A 188 7.94 5.00 -19.49
N ALA A 189 8.14 5.03 -20.81
CA ALA A 189 8.54 6.23 -21.53
C ALA A 189 7.62 7.43 -21.29
N ASP A 190 6.29 7.23 -21.27
CA ASP A 190 5.31 8.28 -21.00
C ASP A 190 5.42 8.81 -19.57
N GLN A 191 5.67 7.94 -18.61
CA GLN A 191 5.88 8.30 -17.21
C GLN A 191 7.18 9.09 -17.01
N VAL A 192 8.26 8.70 -17.70
CA VAL A 192 9.54 9.44 -17.69
C VAL A 192 9.35 10.84 -18.29
N GLU A 193 8.64 10.94 -19.44
CA GLU A 193 8.36 12.22 -20.09
C GLU A 193 7.50 13.12 -19.19
N LEU A 194 6.44 12.58 -18.58
CA LEU A 194 5.60 13.31 -17.63
C LEU A 194 6.39 13.75 -16.38
N LEU A 195 7.25 12.89 -15.83
CA LEU A 195 8.10 13.22 -14.69
C LEU A 195 9.03 14.40 -15.02
N ASN A 196 9.66 14.38 -16.21
CA ASN A 196 10.48 15.48 -16.70
C ASN A 196 9.67 16.78 -16.87
N ALA A 197 8.44 16.69 -17.37
CA ALA A 197 7.55 17.85 -17.48
C ALA A 197 7.18 18.44 -16.12
N LEU A 198 6.88 17.60 -15.14
CA LEU A 198 6.58 17.98 -13.76
C LEU A 198 7.79 18.63 -13.08
N LEU A 199 9.00 18.09 -13.27
CA LEU A 199 10.25 18.69 -12.79
C LEU A 199 10.47 20.11 -13.34
N LYS A 200 10.20 20.33 -14.64
CA LYS A 200 10.33 21.63 -15.28
C LYS A 200 9.24 22.62 -14.85
N GLY A 201 8.02 22.10 -14.62
CA GLY A 201 6.85 22.90 -14.26
C GLY A 201 6.67 23.16 -12.76
N ARG A 202 7.71 22.97 -11.95
CA ARG A 202 7.63 23.16 -10.50
C ARG A 202 7.80 24.62 -10.08
N THR A 203 7.08 24.98 -9.03
CA THR A 203 7.18 26.28 -8.35
C THR A 203 7.11 26.04 -6.85
N ILE A 204 7.91 26.75 -6.08
CA ILE A 204 7.89 26.68 -4.62
C ILE A 204 7.08 27.85 -4.07
N LEU A 205 6.11 27.55 -3.23
CA LEU A 205 5.30 28.53 -2.52
C LEU A 205 5.63 28.47 -1.04
N ASN A 206 6.13 29.56 -0.47
CA ASN A 206 6.30 29.66 0.97
C ASN A 206 4.96 30.06 1.61
N ILE A 207 4.36 29.17 2.37
CA ILE A 207 3.07 29.36 3.03
C ILE A 207 3.28 29.19 4.54
N ASN A 208 3.09 30.26 5.30
CA ASN A 208 3.23 30.27 6.75
C ASN A 208 4.60 29.72 7.25
N GLY A 209 5.66 29.96 6.46
CA GLY A 209 7.02 29.50 6.76
C GLY A 209 7.31 28.06 6.35
N ILE A 210 6.40 27.42 5.61
CA ILE A 210 6.56 26.06 5.07
C ILE A 210 6.63 26.15 3.55
N ASP A 211 7.63 25.53 2.96
CA ASP A 211 7.77 25.42 1.51
C ASP A 211 6.88 24.29 0.98
N VAL A 212 5.90 24.67 0.15
CA VAL A 212 5.05 23.73 -0.58
C VAL A 212 5.41 23.80 -2.05
N THR A 213 5.91 22.72 -2.61
CA THR A 213 6.19 22.62 -4.03
C THR A 213 4.91 22.31 -4.79
N VAL A 214 4.63 23.08 -5.82
CA VAL A 214 3.57 22.81 -6.79
C VAL A 214 4.22 22.45 -8.11
N ALA A 215 3.96 21.24 -8.62
CA ALA A 215 4.44 20.80 -9.93
C ALA A 215 3.27 20.67 -10.89
N GLN A 216 3.40 21.26 -12.08
CA GLN A 216 2.35 21.23 -13.10
C GLN A 216 2.84 20.64 -14.40
N ALA A 217 1.97 19.92 -15.11
CA ALA A 217 2.23 19.45 -16.45
C ALA A 217 0.95 19.33 -17.28
N THR A 218 1.10 19.41 -18.60
CA THR A 218 0.08 19.02 -19.57
C THR A 218 0.66 17.92 -20.44
N PHE A 219 -0.06 16.79 -20.54
CA PHE A 219 0.37 15.64 -21.31
C PHE A 219 -0.77 15.17 -22.24
N PRO A 220 -0.49 14.89 -23.53
CA PRO A 220 -1.55 14.65 -24.52
C PRO A 220 -2.28 13.31 -24.32
N ARG A 221 -1.69 12.39 -23.56
CA ARG A 221 -2.23 11.05 -23.29
C ARG A 221 -2.51 10.87 -21.79
N PHE A 222 -3.35 9.90 -21.47
CA PHE A 222 -3.52 9.47 -20.08
C PHE A 222 -2.28 8.67 -19.65
N VAL A 223 -1.71 9.03 -18.53
CA VAL A 223 -0.60 8.32 -17.88
C VAL A 223 -1.10 7.78 -16.55
N ALA A 224 -1.04 6.47 -16.39
CA ALA A 224 -1.44 5.81 -15.15
C ALA A 224 -0.43 6.09 -14.02
N ASP A 225 -0.85 5.83 -12.79
CA ASP A 225 -0.01 5.86 -11.58
C ASP A 225 0.62 7.23 -11.27
N LEU A 226 -0.11 8.32 -11.53
CA LEU A 226 0.34 9.67 -11.19
C LEU A 226 0.69 9.81 -9.70
N ALA A 227 0.04 9.04 -8.84
CA ALA A 227 0.30 9.02 -7.41
C ALA A 227 1.71 8.50 -7.08
N ASN A 228 2.15 7.44 -7.78
CA ASN A 228 3.51 6.91 -7.66
C ASN A 228 4.55 7.87 -8.25
N LEU A 229 4.27 8.48 -9.42
CA LEU A 229 5.14 9.51 -9.99
C LEU A 229 5.32 10.69 -9.02
N THR A 230 4.24 11.11 -8.35
CA THR A 230 4.29 12.18 -7.34
C THR A 230 5.16 11.76 -6.15
N HIS A 231 5.04 10.52 -5.71
CA HIS A 231 5.87 9.99 -4.62
C HIS A 231 7.35 9.96 -5.02
N LYS A 232 7.68 9.41 -6.18
CA LYS A 232 9.06 9.39 -6.72
C LYS A 232 9.62 10.81 -6.85
N LEU A 233 8.85 11.77 -7.38
CA LEU A 233 9.28 13.16 -7.52
C LEU A 233 9.57 13.80 -6.16
N LYS A 234 8.69 13.58 -5.17
CA LYS A 234 8.88 14.08 -3.81
C LYS A 234 10.18 13.56 -3.18
N ASP A 235 10.45 12.27 -3.33
CA ASP A 235 11.62 11.63 -2.71
C ASP A 235 12.92 12.00 -3.45
N MET A 236 12.94 12.03 -4.78
CA MET A 236 14.10 12.45 -5.58
C MET A 236 14.56 13.87 -5.25
N GLU A 237 13.62 14.79 -5.01
CA GLU A 237 13.89 16.21 -4.71
C GLU A 237 13.94 16.50 -3.21
N GLY A 238 13.73 15.49 -2.35
CA GLY A 238 13.74 15.66 -0.89
C GLY A 238 12.66 16.59 -0.36
N LEU A 239 11.48 16.65 -1.00
CA LEU A 239 10.43 17.63 -0.69
C LEU A 239 9.63 17.24 0.56
N ASP A 240 9.35 18.20 1.42
CA ASP A 240 8.47 18.02 2.57
C ASP A 240 6.98 18.00 2.19
N ALA A 241 6.59 18.83 1.22
CA ALA A 241 5.22 18.90 0.70
C ALA A 241 5.22 19.15 -0.81
N LEU A 242 4.43 18.36 -1.53
CA LEU A 242 4.29 18.43 -2.99
C LEU A 242 2.83 18.30 -3.39
N VAL A 243 2.37 19.22 -4.22
CA VAL A 243 1.10 19.13 -4.94
C VAL A 243 1.39 19.06 -6.43
N VAL A 244 1.00 17.95 -7.05
CA VAL A 244 1.03 17.80 -8.52
C VAL A 244 -0.33 18.15 -9.08
N VAL A 245 -0.35 18.96 -10.15
CA VAL A 245 -1.53 19.29 -10.94
C VAL A 245 -1.23 18.95 -12.39
N ALA A 246 -1.78 17.85 -12.88
CA ALA A 246 -1.51 17.34 -14.22
C ALA A 246 -2.77 17.30 -15.08
N ARG A 247 -2.75 17.91 -16.25
CA ARG A 247 -3.73 17.69 -17.31
C ARG A 247 -3.24 16.49 -18.14
N LEU A 248 -3.94 15.37 -18.03
CA LEU A 248 -3.66 14.13 -18.79
C LEU A 248 -4.82 13.90 -19.76
N ALA A 249 -4.53 13.93 -21.06
CA ALA A 249 -5.55 14.02 -22.10
C ALA A 249 -6.51 15.21 -21.81
N ASP A 250 -7.79 14.94 -21.59
CA ASP A 250 -8.81 15.95 -21.37
C ASP A 250 -9.22 16.13 -19.90
N ARG A 251 -8.51 15.50 -18.97
CA ARG A 251 -8.85 15.52 -17.54
C ARG A 251 -7.71 16.09 -16.70
N ILE A 252 -8.08 16.79 -15.65
CA ILE A 252 -7.12 17.31 -14.68
C ILE A 252 -7.13 16.42 -13.46
N PHE A 253 -5.94 15.96 -13.07
CA PHE A 253 -5.69 15.18 -11.89
C PHE A 253 -4.83 15.97 -10.92
N MET A 254 -5.14 15.83 -9.64
CA MET A 254 -4.34 16.37 -8.55
C MET A 254 -3.88 15.25 -7.63
N VAL A 255 -2.62 15.32 -7.22
CA VAL A 255 -2.06 14.42 -6.19
C VAL A 255 -1.26 15.26 -5.20
N GLY A 256 -1.54 15.10 -3.93
CA GLY A 256 -0.83 15.73 -2.83
C GLY A 256 -0.06 14.69 -1.99
N ARG A 257 1.16 15.03 -1.62
CA ARG A 257 2.00 14.26 -0.70
C ARG A 257 2.67 15.21 0.29
N SER A 258 2.63 14.89 1.58
CA SER A 258 3.26 15.68 2.63
C SER A 258 3.96 14.78 3.65
N ARG A 259 5.07 15.25 4.21
CA ARG A 259 5.70 14.68 5.42
C ARG A 259 5.31 15.47 6.67
N ARG A 260 4.57 16.60 6.48
CA ARG A 260 4.23 17.53 7.53
C ARG A 260 2.74 17.49 7.86
N SER A 261 2.41 17.38 9.13
CA SER A 261 1.03 17.45 9.62
C SER A 261 0.40 18.83 9.43
N GLU A 262 1.24 19.88 9.31
CA GLU A 262 0.81 21.26 9.07
C GLU A 262 0.25 21.48 7.66
N VAL A 263 0.53 20.55 6.71
CA VAL A 263 0.06 20.60 5.33
C VAL A 263 -0.90 19.44 5.07
N PRO A 264 -2.18 19.58 5.47
CA PRO A 264 -3.17 18.51 5.42
C PRO A 264 -3.68 18.31 3.98
N MET A 265 -3.05 17.42 3.22
CA MET A 265 -3.35 17.18 1.80
C MET A 265 -4.81 16.77 1.55
N GLY A 266 -5.43 16.01 2.46
CA GLY A 266 -6.84 15.62 2.35
C GLY A 266 -7.78 16.82 2.32
N GLU A 267 -7.58 17.79 3.23
CA GLU A 267 -8.38 19.00 3.30
C GLU A 267 -8.14 19.91 2.10
N ILE A 268 -6.86 20.04 1.67
CA ILE A 268 -6.47 20.88 0.52
C ILE A 268 -7.11 20.35 -0.77
N LEU A 269 -7.01 19.04 -1.04
CA LEU A 269 -7.53 18.46 -2.27
C LEU A 269 -9.06 18.34 -2.27
N ALA A 270 -9.69 18.26 -1.09
CA ALA A 270 -11.16 18.27 -0.98
C ALA A 270 -11.80 19.53 -1.58
N GLU A 271 -11.11 20.69 -1.51
CA GLU A 271 -11.54 21.96 -2.15
C GLU A 271 -11.62 21.90 -3.68
N PHE A 272 -10.99 20.86 -4.28
CA PHE A 272 -10.98 20.61 -5.73
C PHE A 272 -11.75 19.32 -6.10
N GLY A 273 -12.52 18.77 -5.17
CA GLY A 273 -13.28 17.54 -5.39
C GLY A 273 -12.49 16.24 -5.26
N GLY A 274 -11.29 16.32 -4.70
CA GLY A 274 -10.47 15.16 -4.32
C GLY A 274 -10.72 14.72 -2.87
N GLY A 275 -9.87 13.84 -2.36
CA GLY A 275 -9.92 13.35 -1.00
C GLY A 275 -8.72 12.50 -0.64
N GLY A 276 -8.65 12.10 0.62
CA GLY A 276 -7.56 11.29 1.15
C GLY A 276 -7.26 11.61 2.62
N HIS A 277 -6.06 11.27 3.04
CA HIS A 277 -5.57 11.50 4.40
C HIS A 277 -4.69 12.76 4.49
N ALA A 278 -4.31 13.13 5.71
CA ALA A 278 -3.48 14.31 5.95
C ALA A 278 -2.16 14.31 5.15
N TYR A 279 -1.54 13.15 4.98
CA TYR A 279 -0.24 13.02 4.30
C TYR A 279 -0.31 12.65 2.82
N ALA A 280 -1.46 12.17 2.34
CA ALA A 280 -1.65 11.69 0.98
C ALA A 280 -3.09 11.87 0.54
N ALA A 281 -3.28 12.56 -0.59
CA ALA A 281 -4.59 12.77 -1.18
C ALA A 281 -4.51 12.79 -2.70
N SER A 282 -5.62 12.48 -3.37
CA SER A 282 -5.71 12.55 -4.82
C SER A 282 -7.14 12.86 -5.27
N GLY A 283 -7.28 13.28 -6.51
CA GLY A 283 -8.58 13.51 -7.10
C GLY A 283 -8.52 13.91 -8.57
N SER A 284 -9.65 13.84 -9.24
CA SER A 284 -9.84 14.41 -10.57
C SER A 284 -10.68 15.68 -10.44
N VAL A 285 -10.16 16.77 -10.99
CA VAL A 285 -10.85 18.08 -10.95
C VAL A 285 -11.88 18.13 -12.06
N ARG A 286 -13.10 18.50 -11.71
CA ARG A 286 -14.22 18.76 -12.64
C ARG A 286 -14.51 20.26 -12.65
N ASP A 287 -15.01 20.75 -13.76
CA ASP A 287 -15.52 22.11 -13.90
C ASP A 287 -14.50 23.28 -13.75
N LEU A 288 -13.19 22.97 -13.70
CA LEU A 288 -12.12 23.96 -13.69
C LEU A 288 -11.06 23.63 -14.75
N THR A 289 -10.49 24.68 -15.34
CA THR A 289 -9.31 24.56 -16.20
C THR A 289 -8.03 24.45 -15.37
N LEU A 290 -6.95 23.97 -15.97
CA LEU A 290 -5.63 23.90 -15.31
C LEU A 290 -5.20 25.28 -14.76
N VAL A 291 -5.42 26.35 -15.53
CA VAL A 291 -5.10 27.71 -15.11
C VAL A 291 -5.88 28.11 -13.86
N GLN A 292 -7.20 27.87 -13.86
CA GLN A 292 -8.06 28.20 -12.70
C GLN A 292 -7.68 27.40 -11.44
N VAL A 293 -7.29 26.13 -11.61
CA VAL A 293 -6.78 25.33 -10.47
C VAL A 293 -5.52 25.96 -9.90
N LEU A 294 -4.56 26.31 -10.77
CA LEU A 294 -3.29 26.90 -10.35
C LEU A 294 -3.43 28.29 -9.74
N GLU A 295 -4.37 29.10 -10.21
CA GLU A 295 -4.70 30.41 -9.64
C GLU A 295 -5.35 30.29 -8.26
N ARG A 296 -6.23 29.30 -8.06
CA ARG A 296 -6.94 29.08 -6.81
C ARG A 296 -6.08 28.38 -5.74
N LEU A 297 -5.17 27.51 -6.15
CA LEU A 297 -4.38 26.65 -5.26
C LEU A 297 -3.59 27.42 -4.19
N PRO A 298 -2.90 28.56 -4.48
CA PRO A 298 -2.18 29.32 -3.46
C PRO A 298 -3.09 29.87 -2.35
N GLU A 299 -4.32 30.23 -2.66
CA GLU A 299 -5.29 30.71 -1.68
C GLU A 299 -5.78 29.56 -0.79
N VAL A 300 -6.07 28.41 -1.39
CA VAL A 300 -6.45 27.18 -0.64
C VAL A 300 -5.31 26.77 0.28
N LEU A 301 -4.06 26.79 -0.19
CA LEU A 301 -2.89 26.49 0.64
C LEU A 301 -2.78 27.44 1.83
N ARG A 302 -2.94 28.77 1.63
CA ARG A 302 -2.90 29.73 2.75
C ARG A 302 -3.98 29.50 3.80
N ARG A 303 -5.12 28.96 3.41
CA ARG A 303 -6.26 28.68 4.29
C ARG A 303 -6.04 27.42 5.15
N HIS A 304 -5.45 26.40 4.58
CA HIS A 304 -5.32 25.08 5.22
C HIS A 304 -3.95 24.81 5.85
N VAL A 305 -2.87 25.38 5.29
CA VAL A 305 -1.51 25.17 5.84
C VAL A 305 -1.37 25.91 7.16
N LYS A 306 -1.13 25.16 8.21
CA LYS A 306 -0.93 25.68 9.57
C LYS A 306 0.51 26.21 9.72
N PRO A 307 0.73 27.29 10.48
CA PRO A 307 2.09 27.77 10.72
C PRO A 307 2.89 26.70 11.50
N SER A 308 4.17 26.57 11.18
CA SER A 308 5.08 25.72 11.96
C SER A 308 5.14 26.16 13.40
N TRP A 309 5.17 25.21 14.32
CA TRP A 309 5.41 25.48 15.74
C TRP A 309 6.76 26.17 15.92
N GLN A 310 6.72 27.32 16.58
CA GLN A 310 7.93 28.10 16.94
C GLN A 310 8.09 28.09 18.46
N ALA A 311 9.31 28.23 18.95
CA ALA A 311 9.58 28.29 20.38
C ALA A 311 8.66 29.28 21.14
N ARG A 312 8.32 30.43 20.50
CA ARG A 312 7.38 31.40 21.05
C ARG A 312 5.97 30.85 21.32
N HIS A 313 5.54 29.80 20.63
CA HIS A 313 4.24 29.16 20.82
C HIS A 313 4.24 28.20 22.02
N LEU A 314 5.43 27.77 22.45
CA LEU A 314 5.64 26.90 23.61
C LEU A 314 6.01 27.68 24.87
N LEU A 315 6.35 28.98 24.73
CA LEU A 315 6.68 29.83 25.85
C LEU A 315 5.40 30.26 26.58
N SER A 316 5.43 30.19 27.91
CA SER A 316 4.38 30.77 28.75
C SER A 316 4.47 32.29 28.68
N HIS A 317 3.36 32.99 28.47
CA HIS A 317 3.28 34.46 28.61
C HIS A 317 2.45 34.84 29.82
N PRO A 318 2.91 35.79 30.62
CA PRO A 318 4.26 36.39 30.61
C PRO A 318 5.35 35.38 30.95
N VAL A 319 6.56 35.59 30.35
CA VAL A 319 7.72 34.74 30.68
C VAL A 319 7.99 34.79 32.16
N LYS A 320 7.96 33.66 32.84
CA LYS A 320 8.32 33.56 34.25
C LYS A 320 9.86 33.65 34.34
N CYS A 321 10.34 34.72 34.90
CA CYS A 321 11.76 34.92 35.15
C CYS A 321 12.03 34.80 36.65
N ALA A 322 13.07 34.08 37.01
CA ALA A 322 13.61 34.09 38.37
C ALA A 322 14.79 35.04 38.41
N PRO A 323 14.95 35.86 39.48
CA PRO A 323 16.16 36.63 39.70
C PRO A 323 17.39 35.70 39.75
N LEU A 324 18.52 36.17 39.25
CA LEU A 324 19.76 35.38 39.14
C LEU A 324 20.23 34.84 40.54
N GLN A 325 19.76 35.45 41.63
CA GLN A 325 20.13 35.13 43.00
C GLN A 325 19.07 34.27 43.73
N SER A 326 17.98 33.89 43.05
CA SER A 326 16.96 33.03 43.66
C SER A 326 17.49 31.62 43.88
N SER A 327 17.18 31.03 45.03
CA SER A 327 17.46 29.62 45.26
C SER A 327 16.51 28.73 44.47
N VAL A 328 16.89 27.46 44.23
CA VAL A 328 16.06 26.45 43.55
C VAL A 328 14.72 26.22 44.22
N ALA A 329 14.62 26.49 45.54
CA ALA A 329 13.39 26.39 46.33
C ALA A 329 12.42 27.56 46.14
N GLU A 330 12.89 28.69 45.56
CA GLU A 330 12.10 29.93 45.32
C GLU A 330 11.60 30.04 43.86
N VAL A 331 12.02 29.13 42.99
CA VAL A 331 11.65 29.03 41.56
C VAL A 331 10.69 27.91 41.30
#